data_2ce2b6bd4b316bee369d6141de034c17
#
_entry.id   2ce2b6bd4b316bee369d6141de034c17
#
_cell.length_a   1.000
_cell.length_b   1.000
_cell.length_c   1.000
_cell.angle_alpha   90.00
_cell.angle_beta   90.00
_cell.angle_gamma   90.00
#
_symmetry.space_group_name_H-M   'P 1'
#
loop_
_entity.id
_entity.type
_entity.pdbx_description
1 polymer ?
#
loop_
_entity_poly.entity_id
_entity_poly.type
_entity_poly.pdbx_seq_one_letter_code
_entity_poly.pdbx_strand_id
1 'polypeptide(L)'
;MPAASSSMPRERYSIKLERSLYGLKQSERMWYNRLSEYLLQKGYVNDPLCPCVFIKKTTFGCVIISIFVDDLNIIGTNEEIHEVISYLKREFKMKYLGRTSYCLGLQIEHMQSGMLVHQSNYTRKIIKRFNMDKSNPLSTTMVVRSLDVDKDPFRPCEEPEEILSQEVPYFSAIVALMYLANCTRPDIAFAVNLLAWFSSTSTKRHWNGIKHVFRYLQETIDLGLFYPNNTKPLLIGYADAGYLSNLYKAKSQTGYVFTCGGTAISWRFQKQTLVATSSNHAEIIALHEASRECVWLRSMTQHIRTTSGFLPANDPITLYEDNAACVAQMKEGFIKSDRTKHIPPKFFSFTQELEKSNVISFQYVRSCNNSVDLLTKALPTSVLIKYIHDIGMRKLQNL
;
A
#
# COMPACT_ATOMS: atom_id res chain seq x y z
N MET A 1 21.57 14.72 -30.53
CA MET A 1 21.93 15.91 -29.73
C MET A 1 22.62 16.88 -30.68
N PRO A 2 22.20 18.16 -30.81
CA PRO A 2 23.02 19.14 -31.49
C PRO A 2 24.24 19.43 -30.62
N ALA A 3 25.40 19.34 -31.21
CA ALA A 3 26.66 19.66 -30.56
C ALA A 3 26.63 21.13 -30.11
N ALA A 4 26.78 21.37 -28.83
CA ALA A 4 26.93 22.71 -28.29
C ALA A 4 28.29 23.24 -28.72
N SER A 5 28.33 24.32 -29.51
CA SER A 5 29.57 25.03 -29.84
C SER A 5 30.17 25.61 -28.56
N SER A 6 31.39 25.23 -28.27
CA SER A 6 32.13 25.46 -27.02
C SER A 6 32.64 26.88 -26.80
N SER A 7 32.08 27.92 -27.46
CA SER A 7 32.65 29.26 -27.46
C SER A 7 31.83 30.40 -26.89
N MET A 8 30.64 30.12 -26.30
CA MET A 8 29.78 31.19 -25.74
C MET A 8 29.66 31.12 -24.20
N PRO A 9 29.86 32.26 -23.50
CA PRO A 9 29.72 32.29 -22.05
C PRO A 9 28.27 31.98 -21.64
N ARG A 10 28.07 30.93 -20.83
CA ARG A 10 26.77 30.40 -20.36
C ARG A 10 25.86 31.44 -19.68
N GLU A 11 26.41 32.55 -19.24
CA GLU A 11 25.70 33.57 -18.45
C GLU A 11 24.97 34.62 -19.32
N ARG A 12 25.16 34.67 -20.64
CA ARG A 12 24.59 35.69 -21.51
C ARG A 12 23.52 35.22 -22.49
N TYR A 13 23.27 33.93 -22.58
CA TYR A 13 22.34 33.40 -23.58
C TYR A 13 21.35 32.41 -22.96
N SER A 14 20.07 32.59 -23.25
CA SER A 14 18.98 31.63 -22.98
C SER A 14 18.51 31.02 -24.28
N ILE A 15 18.25 29.74 -24.29
CA ILE A 15 17.62 29.03 -25.42
C ILE A 15 16.16 28.90 -25.16
N LYS A 16 15.33 29.48 -26.05
CA LYS A 16 13.87 29.24 -26.03
C LYS A 16 13.61 27.86 -26.64
N LEU A 17 13.00 26.99 -25.87
CA LEU A 17 12.60 25.68 -26.36
C LEU A 17 11.22 25.80 -27.03
N GLU A 18 11.10 25.29 -28.26
CA GLU A 18 9.83 25.18 -28.97
C GLU A 18 9.01 23.95 -28.52
N ARG A 19 9.67 22.96 -27.95
CA ARG A 19 9.09 21.75 -27.37
C ARG A 19 9.72 21.46 -26.03
N SER A 20 8.92 20.86 -25.11
CA SER A 20 9.44 20.40 -23.84
C SER A 20 10.47 19.28 -24.03
N LEU A 21 11.54 19.32 -23.25
CA LEU A 21 12.55 18.27 -23.21
C LEU A 21 12.32 17.36 -22.01
N TYR A 22 12.58 16.07 -22.19
CA TYR A 22 12.54 15.08 -21.11
C TYR A 22 13.44 15.50 -19.95
N GLY A 23 12.93 15.38 -18.70
CA GLY A 23 13.68 15.75 -17.49
C GLY A 23 13.45 17.19 -17.00
N LEU A 24 12.72 18.03 -17.71
CA LEU A 24 12.28 19.33 -17.21
C LEU A 24 11.02 19.18 -16.35
N LYS A 25 10.92 19.90 -15.23
CA LYS A 25 9.75 19.86 -14.33
C LYS A 25 8.40 20.09 -15.02
N GLN A 26 8.37 20.93 -16.08
CA GLN A 26 7.14 21.23 -16.81
C GLN A 26 6.75 20.17 -17.84
N SER A 27 7.69 19.33 -18.28
CA SER A 27 7.49 18.40 -19.40
C SER A 27 6.44 17.34 -19.10
N GLU A 28 6.48 16.77 -17.88
CA GLU A 28 5.50 15.78 -17.41
C GLU A 28 4.09 16.37 -17.39
N ARG A 29 3.94 17.62 -16.89
CA ARG A 29 2.64 18.29 -16.86
C ARG A 29 2.13 18.62 -18.26
N MET A 30 2.99 19.09 -19.18
CA MET A 30 2.60 19.39 -20.56
C MET A 30 2.18 18.11 -21.30
N TRP A 31 2.91 17.02 -21.10
CA TRP A 31 2.55 15.71 -21.64
C TRP A 31 1.20 15.24 -21.11
N TYR A 32 1.01 15.25 -19.80
CA TYR A 32 -0.25 14.86 -19.17
C TYR A 32 -1.42 15.70 -19.71
N ASN A 33 -1.30 17.02 -19.79
CA ASN A 33 -2.36 17.89 -20.28
C ASN A 33 -2.71 17.53 -21.72
N ARG A 34 -1.74 17.37 -22.62
CA ARG A 34 -2.00 17.02 -24.01
C ARG A 34 -2.68 15.66 -24.16
N LEU A 35 -2.22 14.66 -23.42
CA LEU A 35 -2.81 13.33 -23.44
C LEU A 35 -4.23 13.34 -22.87
N SER A 36 -4.44 14.04 -21.75
CA SER A 36 -5.76 14.18 -21.12
C SER A 36 -6.76 14.85 -22.04
N GLU A 37 -6.41 15.98 -22.66
CA GLU A 37 -7.25 16.68 -23.64
C GLU A 37 -7.65 15.76 -24.80
N TYR A 38 -6.71 14.98 -25.31
CA TYR A 38 -6.98 14.04 -26.39
C TYR A 38 -7.94 12.91 -25.96
N LEU A 39 -7.73 12.34 -24.77
CA LEU A 39 -8.62 11.29 -24.23
C LEU A 39 -10.02 11.81 -23.97
N LEU A 40 -10.16 13.03 -23.43
CA LEU A 40 -11.46 13.69 -23.24
C LEU A 40 -12.19 13.89 -24.59
N GLN A 41 -11.48 14.31 -25.65
CA GLN A 41 -12.02 14.43 -27.01
C GLN A 41 -12.46 13.07 -27.60
N LYS A 42 -11.84 11.95 -27.15
CA LYS A 42 -12.25 10.58 -27.52
C LYS A 42 -13.41 10.04 -26.68
N GLY A 43 -13.99 10.85 -25.81
CA GLY A 43 -15.15 10.51 -25.00
C GLY A 43 -14.83 9.77 -23.70
N TYR A 44 -13.56 9.82 -23.24
CA TYR A 44 -13.22 9.35 -21.90
C TYR A 44 -13.67 10.34 -20.84
N VAL A 45 -14.01 9.82 -19.67
CA VAL A 45 -14.27 10.60 -18.46
C VAL A 45 -13.09 10.41 -17.51
N ASN A 46 -12.57 11.52 -17.00
CA ASN A 46 -11.50 11.48 -16.02
C ASN A 46 -12.06 11.22 -14.62
N ASP A 47 -11.38 10.39 -13.84
CA ASP A 47 -11.77 10.14 -12.44
C ASP A 47 -11.36 11.35 -11.56
N PRO A 48 -12.31 12.03 -10.89
CA PRO A 48 -12.00 13.19 -10.07
C PRO A 48 -11.16 12.85 -8.83
N LEU A 49 -11.20 11.60 -8.35
CA LEU A 49 -10.45 11.12 -7.19
C LEU A 49 -9.06 10.63 -7.57
N CYS A 50 -8.90 10.16 -8.80
CA CYS A 50 -7.65 9.67 -9.35
C CYS A 50 -7.45 10.25 -10.78
N PRO A 51 -6.93 11.47 -10.90
CA PRO A 51 -6.79 12.15 -12.20
C PRO A 51 -5.99 11.38 -13.25
N CYS A 52 -5.22 10.37 -12.84
CA CYS A 52 -4.48 9.50 -13.74
C CYS A 52 -5.33 8.38 -14.37
N VAL A 53 -6.62 8.25 -14.02
CA VAL A 53 -7.53 7.22 -14.51
C VAL A 53 -8.59 7.84 -15.43
N PHE A 54 -8.71 7.25 -16.62
CA PHE A 54 -9.69 7.64 -17.65
C PHE A 54 -10.56 6.45 -17.99
N ILE A 55 -11.89 6.63 -18.00
CA ILE A 55 -12.86 5.57 -18.22
C ILE A 55 -13.76 5.96 -19.39
N LYS A 56 -14.00 5.02 -20.31
CA LYS A 56 -14.96 5.17 -21.39
C LYS A 56 -15.89 3.99 -21.41
N LYS A 57 -17.19 4.23 -21.31
CA LYS A 57 -18.21 3.23 -21.56
C LYS A 57 -18.29 2.93 -23.06
N THR A 58 -18.40 1.67 -23.42
CA THR A 58 -18.49 1.18 -24.78
C THR A 58 -19.75 0.33 -24.95
N THR A 59 -20.01 -0.16 -26.15
CA THR A 59 -21.11 -1.09 -26.43
C THR A 59 -20.90 -2.48 -25.82
N PHE A 60 -19.65 -2.89 -25.63
CA PHE A 60 -19.30 -4.22 -25.12
C PHE A 60 -18.84 -4.21 -23.64
N GLY A 61 -18.75 -3.03 -23.02
CA GLY A 61 -18.29 -2.92 -21.65
C GLY A 61 -17.71 -1.55 -21.33
N CYS A 62 -16.43 -1.51 -20.97
CA CYS A 62 -15.71 -0.27 -20.71
C CYS A 62 -14.23 -0.42 -21.01
N VAL A 63 -13.60 0.70 -21.33
CA VAL A 63 -12.14 0.82 -21.40
C VAL A 63 -11.66 1.72 -20.30
N ILE A 64 -10.66 1.24 -19.56
CA ILE A 64 -9.99 2.02 -18.51
C ILE A 64 -8.54 2.24 -18.94
N ILE A 65 -8.08 3.48 -18.92
CA ILE A 65 -6.69 3.86 -19.18
C ILE A 65 -6.13 4.47 -17.90
N SER A 66 -5.08 3.88 -17.37
CA SER A 66 -4.31 4.49 -16.28
C SER A 66 -2.97 5.03 -16.80
N ILE A 67 -2.66 6.27 -16.42
CA ILE A 67 -1.48 7.00 -16.89
C ILE A 67 -0.49 7.09 -15.73
N PHE A 68 0.76 6.72 -16.00
CA PHE A 68 1.86 6.97 -15.09
C PHE A 68 3.05 7.53 -15.87
N VAL A 69 3.22 8.85 -15.83
CA VAL A 69 4.21 9.60 -16.61
C VAL A 69 4.11 9.24 -18.09
N ASP A 70 4.99 8.39 -18.60
CA ASP A 70 5.05 7.97 -20.02
C ASP A 70 4.36 6.62 -20.27
N ASP A 71 4.06 5.86 -19.22
CA ASP A 71 3.46 4.52 -19.31
C ASP A 71 1.94 4.59 -19.26
N LEU A 72 1.29 3.83 -20.16
CA LEU A 72 -0.16 3.67 -20.20
C LEU A 72 -0.52 2.19 -19.98
N ASN A 73 -1.40 1.93 -19.02
CA ASN A 73 -2.06 0.64 -18.89
C ASN A 73 -3.49 0.75 -19.39
N ILE A 74 -3.86 -0.14 -20.33
CA ILE A 74 -5.17 -0.17 -20.98
C ILE A 74 -5.86 -1.45 -20.58
N ILE A 75 -7.05 -1.35 -20.00
CA ILE A 75 -7.90 -2.46 -19.58
C ILE A 75 -9.19 -2.39 -20.39
N GLY A 76 -9.60 -3.48 -21.00
CA GLY A 76 -10.79 -3.60 -21.84
C GLY A 76 -10.83 -4.96 -22.55
N THR A 77 -11.77 -5.15 -23.45
CA THR A 77 -11.78 -6.31 -24.36
C THR A 77 -10.64 -6.21 -25.38
N ASN A 78 -10.28 -7.32 -26.01
CA ASN A 78 -9.21 -7.31 -27.01
C ASN A 78 -9.49 -6.34 -28.18
N GLU A 79 -10.74 -6.30 -28.65
CA GLU A 79 -11.19 -5.43 -29.72
C GLU A 79 -11.05 -3.96 -29.34
N GLU A 80 -11.50 -3.61 -28.15
CA GLU A 80 -11.42 -2.24 -27.62
C GLU A 80 -9.97 -1.80 -27.41
N ILE A 81 -9.12 -2.68 -26.87
CA ILE A 81 -7.68 -2.41 -26.70
C ILE A 81 -7.03 -2.13 -28.06
N HIS A 82 -7.34 -2.90 -29.10
CA HIS A 82 -6.80 -2.68 -30.45
C HIS A 82 -7.27 -1.35 -31.06
N GLU A 83 -8.52 -0.98 -30.85
CA GLU A 83 -9.05 0.33 -31.27
C GLU A 83 -8.29 1.48 -30.59
N VAL A 84 -8.13 1.39 -29.25
CA VAL A 84 -7.38 2.39 -28.46
C VAL A 84 -5.95 2.52 -28.94
N ILE A 85 -5.24 1.41 -29.13
CA ILE A 85 -3.87 1.41 -29.63
C ILE A 85 -3.79 2.06 -31.02
N SER A 86 -4.77 1.80 -31.89
CA SER A 86 -4.80 2.35 -33.23
C SER A 86 -4.86 3.88 -33.24
N TYR A 87 -5.78 4.49 -32.49
CA TYR A 87 -5.87 5.95 -32.48
C TYR A 87 -4.77 6.63 -31.65
N LEU A 88 -4.29 6.00 -30.57
CA LEU A 88 -3.15 6.53 -29.82
C LEU A 88 -1.88 6.56 -30.65
N LYS A 89 -1.57 5.49 -31.41
CA LYS A 89 -0.42 5.45 -32.31
C LYS A 89 -0.51 6.45 -33.47
N ARG A 90 -1.73 6.83 -33.89
CA ARG A 90 -1.94 7.83 -34.93
C ARG A 90 -1.62 9.24 -34.44
N GLU A 91 -1.95 9.52 -33.17
CA GLU A 91 -1.74 10.85 -32.56
C GLU A 91 -0.36 10.98 -31.91
N PHE A 92 0.10 9.93 -31.26
CA PHE A 92 1.33 9.95 -30.48
C PHE A 92 2.34 8.91 -30.96
N LYS A 93 3.62 9.23 -30.86
CA LYS A 93 4.70 8.30 -31.15
C LYS A 93 4.84 7.29 -29.99
N MET A 94 4.01 6.26 -29.98
CA MET A 94 3.94 5.24 -28.93
C MET A 94 4.32 3.85 -29.41
N LYS A 95 4.87 3.04 -28.48
CA LYS A 95 5.15 1.63 -28.70
C LYS A 95 4.14 0.79 -27.90
N TYR A 96 3.49 -0.16 -28.56
CA TYR A 96 2.68 -1.17 -27.87
C TYR A 96 3.58 -2.30 -27.39
N LEU A 97 3.54 -2.59 -26.07
CA LEU A 97 4.38 -3.59 -25.42
C LEU A 97 3.69 -4.94 -25.23
N GLY A 98 2.43 -5.08 -25.63
CA GLY A 98 1.65 -6.29 -25.43
C GLY A 98 0.95 -6.34 -24.07
N ARG A 99 0.61 -7.54 -23.62
CA ARG A 99 -0.01 -7.78 -22.32
C ARG A 99 0.95 -7.35 -21.20
N THR A 100 0.43 -6.59 -20.25
CA THR A 100 1.24 -6.02 -19.16
C THR A 100 1.80 -7.13 -18.28
N SER A 101 3.10 -7.35 -18.33
CA SER A 101 3.83 -8.28 -17.46
C SER A 101 4.72 -7.54 -16.45
N TYR A 102 4.88 -6.22 -16.63
CA TYR A 102 5.68 -5.38 -15.77
C TYR A 102 5.12 -3.96 -15.74
N CYS A 103 4.85 -3.43 -14.57
CA CYS A 103 4.31 -2.07 -14.39
C CYS A 103 4.79 -1.48 -13.07
N LEU A 104 5.38 -0.29 -13.09
CA LEU A 104 5.80 0.46 -11.90
C LEU A 104 6.72 -0.32 -10.93
N GLY A 105 7.58 -1.19 -11.48
CA GLY A 105 8.43 -2.05 -10.66
C GLY A 105 7.74 -3.30 -10.12
N LEU A 106 6.47 -3.53 -10.48
CA LEU A 106 5.70 -4.73 -10.16
C LEU A 106 5.76 -5.70 -11.33
N GLN A 107 5.92 -6.98 -11.03
CA GLN A 107 5.77 -8.08 -11.99
C GLN A 107 4.33 -8.59 -11.91
N ILE A 108 3.75 -8.86 -13.07
CA ILE A 108 2.37 -9.32 -13.21
C ILE A 108 2.37 -10.62 -13.98
N GLU A 109 2.04 -11.72 -13.30
CA GLU A 109 1.90 -13.03 -13.90
C GLU A 109 0.42 -13.33 -14.13
N HIS A 110 0.07 -13.53 -15.40
CA HIS A 110 -1.30 -13.87 -15.80
C HIS A 110 -1.47 -15.39 -15.87
N MET A 111 -2.43 -15.91 -15.13
CA MET A 111 -2.77 -17.32 -15.04
C MET A 111 -4.22 -17.56 -15.46
N GLN A 112 -4.60 -18.80 -15.70
CA GLN A 112 -6.00 -19.15 -15.98
C GLN A 112 -6.91 -18.87 -14.77
N SER A 113 -6.38 -19.07 -13.54
CA SER A 113 -7.11 -18.90 -12.28
C SER A 113 -7.15 -17.44 -11.78
N GLY A 114 -6.29 -16.55 -12.33
CA GLY A 114 -6.18 -15.18 -11.82
C GLY A 114 -4.90 -14.48 -12.23
N MET A 115 -4.51 -13.50 -11.43
CA MET A 115 -3.32 -12.68 -11.66
C MET A 115 -2.50 -12.58 -10.38
N LEU A 116 -1.19 -12.87 -10.46
CA LEU A 116 -0.26 -12.67 -9.36
C LEU A 116 0.55 -11.38 -9.58
N VAL A 117 0.54 -10.50 -8.57
CA VAL A 117 1.34 -9.28 -8.55
C VAL A 117 2.45 -9.43 -7.52
N HIS A 118 3.70 -9.35 -7.94
CA HIS A 118 4.86 -9.58 -7.07
C HIS A 118 6.08 -8.73 -7.46
N GLN A 119 7.14 -8.79 -6.66
CA GLN A 119 8.40 -8.07 -6.92
C GLN A 119 9.63 -8.99 -6.76
N SER A 120 9.57 -10.22 -7.25
CA SER A 120 10.64 -11.21 -7.09
C SER A 120 11.99 -10.73 -7.61
N ASN A 121 12.01 -10.04 -8.76
CA ASN A 121 13.25 -9.51 -9.33
C ASN A 121 13.86 -8.41 -8.46
N TYR A 122 13.03 -7.51 -7.94
CA TYR A 122 13.49 -6.48 -7.02
C TYR A 122 13.96 -7.09 -5.71
N THR A 123 13.25 -8.08 -5.17
CA THR A 123 13.62 -8.81 -3.95
C THR A 123 14.99 -9.46 -4.10
N ARG A 124 15.26 -10.19 -5.20
CA ARG A 124 16.59 -10.77 -5.49
C ARG A 124 17.67 -9.69 -5.58
N LYS A 125 17.37 -8.57 -6.25
CA LYS A 125 18.30 -7.44 -6.40
C LYS A 125 18.73 -6.86 -5.06
N ILE A 126 17.79 -6.62 -4.13
CA ILE A 126 18.12 -6.04 -2.82
C ILE A 126 18.81 -7.06 -1.91
N ILE A 127 18.40 -8.32 -1.90
CA ILE A 127 19.09 -9.40 -1.15
C ILE A 127 20.56 -9.45 -1.57
N LYS A 128 20.84 -9.43 -2.87
CA LYS A 128 22.22 -9.43 -3.39
C LYS A 128 22.98 -8.14 -3.03
N ARG A 129 22.30 -6.96 -3.16
CA ARG A 129 22.89 -5.66 -2.83
C ARG A 129 23.38 -5.56 -1.40
N PHE A 130 22.68 -6.21 -0.45
CA PHE A 130 23.02 -6.21 0.96
C PHE A 130 23.80 -7.46 1.40
N ASN A 131 24.34 -8.23 0.44
CA ASN A 131 25.16 -9.45 0.68
C ASN A 131 24.43 -10.50 1.53
N MET A 132 23.11 -10.66 1.33
CA MET A 132 22.27 -11.60 2.05
C MET A 132 21.90 -12.85 1.22
N ASP A 133 22.37 -12.95 -0.01
CA ASP A 133 22.07 -14.03 -0.96
C ASP A 133 22.56 -15.43 -0.53
N LYS A 134 23.59 -15.47 0.33
CA LYS A 134 24.13 -16.71 0.91
C LYS A 134 23.66 -16.94 2.35
N SER A 135 22.71 -16.16 2.85
CA SER A 135 22.22 -16.31 4.22
C SER A 135 21.22 -17.45 4.34
N ASN A 136 21.18 -18.12 5.50
CA ASN A 136 20.18 -19.14 5.77
C ASN A 136 18.78 -18.51 5.87
N PRO A 137 17.77 -19.05 5.17
CA PRO A 137 16.40 -18.53 5.21
C PRO A 137 15.78 -18.60 6.61
N LEU A 138 14.74 -17.79 6.83
CA LEU A 138 13.92 -17.80 8.06
C LEU A 138 12.43 -17.76 7.70
N SER A 139 11.62 -18.37 8.56
CA SER A 139 10.16 -18.48 8.38
C SER A 139 9.34 -17.33 8.98
N THR A 140 9.98 -16.41 9.72
CA THR A 140 9.31 -15.25 10.35
C THR A 140 9.97 -13.95 9.92
N THR A 141 9.21 -12.87 9.93
CA THR A 141 9.68 -11.54 9.52
C THR A 141 10.59 -10.88 10.57
N MET A 142 10.46 -11.31 11.83
CA MET A 142 11.27 -10.82 12.95
C MET A 142 11.21 -11.80 14.13
N VAL A 143 12.06 -11.59 15.11
CA VAL A 143 11.97 -12.31 16.39
C VAL A 143 10.73 -11.89 17.14
N VAL A 144 10.15 -12.82 17.92
CA VAL A 144 9.00 -12.49 18.79
C VAL A 144 9.42 -11.42 19.77
N ARG A 145 8.61 -10.38 19.83
CA ARG A 145 8.88 -9.20 20.64
C ARG A 145 8.20 -9.30 22.01
N SER A 146 8.92 -8.99 23.05
CA SER A 146 8.33 -8.75 24.36
C SER A 146 7.86 -7.29 24.48
N LEU A 147 6.73 -7.06 25.13
CA LEU A 147 6.30 -5.73 25.55
C LEU A 147 6.93 -5.31 26.89
N ASP A 148 7.88 -6.07 27.40
CA ASP A 148 8.71 -5.71 28.53
C ASP A 148 9.90 -4.88 28.05
N VAL A 149 10.07 -3.69 28.60
CA VAL A 149 11.11 -2.72 28.19
C VAL A 149 12.51 -3.34 28.25
N ASP A 150 12.81 -4.11 29.28
CA ASP A 150 14.13 -4.71 29.50
C ASP A 150 14.39 -5.90 28.58
N LYS A 151 13.34 -6.56 28.10
CA LYS A 151 13.41 -7.76 27.25
C LYS A 151 13.11 -7.46 25.77
N ASP A 152 12.78 -6.22 25.41
CA ASP A 152 12.55 -5.87 24.02
C ASP A 152 13.83 -5.98 23.20
N PRO A 153 13.89 -6.88 22.19
CA PRO A 153 15.09 -7.02 21.35
C PRO A 153 15.40 -5.78 20.53
N PHE A 154 14.43 -4.85 20.37
CA PHE A 154 14.57 -3.62 19.61
C PHE A 154 14.38 -2.37 20.46
N ARG A 155 14.96 -2.34 21.66
CA ARG A 155 14.99 -1.15 22.51
C ARG A 155 15.93 -0.07 21.94
N PRO A 156 15.81 1.21 22.34
CA PRO A 156 16.74 2.27 21.96
C PRO A 156 18.19 1.94 22.31
N CYS A 157 19.13 2.67 21.72
CA CYS A 157 20.55 2.56 22.05
C CYS A 157 20.78 2.86 23.53
N GLU A 158 21.48 1.99 24.21
CA GLU A 158 21.84 2.09 25.63
C GLU A 158 23.36 1.98 25.78
N GLU A 159 23.92 2.62 26.82
CA GLU A 159 25.34 2.42 27.15
C GLU A 159 25.61 0.97 27.60
N PRO A 160 26.66 0.31 27.12
CA PRO A 160 27.78 0.78 26.27
C PRO A 160 27.59 0.49 24.74
N GLU A 161 26.37 0.42 24.23
CA GLU A 161 26.14 0.12 22.81
C GLU A 161 26.63 1.24 21.89
N GLU A 162 27.30 0.87 20.81
CA GLU A 162 27.75 1.81 19.78
C GLU A 162 26.68 1.99 18.70
N ILE A 163 26.46 3.23 18.31
CA ILE A 163 25.68 3.57 17.13
C ILE A 163 26.47 3.12 15.91
N LEU A 164 25.80 2.51 14.92
CA LEU A 164 26.42 2.04 13.70
C LEU A 164 27.07 3.19 12.94
N SER A 165 28.27 2.91 12.41
CA SER A 165 28.97 3.85 11.53
C SER A 165 28.17 4.09 10.23
N GLN A 166 28.44 5.19 9.55
CA GLN A 166 27.81 5.53 8.27
C GLN A 166 28.12 4.53 7.15
N GLU A 167 29.13 3.69 7.31
CA GLU A 167 29.47 2.61 6.37
C GLU A 167 28.41 1.50 6.33
N VAL A 168 27.68 1.29 7.43
CA VAL A 168 26.58 0.32 7.47
C VAL A 168 25.35 0.93 6.78
N PRO A 169 24.87 0.35 5.68
CA PRO A 169 23.82 0.96 4.86
C PRO A 169 22.41 0.77 5.47
N TYR A 170 22.25 1.08 6.76
CA TYR A 170 21.01 0.86 7.52
C TYR A 170 19.81 1.56 6.88
N PHE A 171 19.93 2.88 6.70
CA PHE A 171 18.83 3.68 6.11
C PHE A 171 18.49 3.24 4.70
N SER A 172 19.51 2.93 3.88
CA SER A 172 19.31 2.42 2.52
C SER A 172 18.57 1.08 2.49
N ALA A 173 18.84 0.20 3.48
CA ALA A 173 18.11 -1.06 3.62
C ALA A 173 16.66 -0.85 4.04
N ILE A 174 16.40 0.03 5.00
CA ILE A 174 15.04 0.41 5.41
C ILE A 174 14.23 0.93 4.21
N VAL A 175 14.78 1.87 3.43
CA VAL A 175 14.09 2.43 2.26
C VAL A 175 13.76 1.33 1.23
N ALA A 176 14.71 0.43 0.95
CA ALA A 176 14.49 -0.67 0.02
C ALA A 176 13.41 -1.66 0.51
N LEU A 177 13.38 -1.98 1.80
CA LEU A 177 12.39 -2.86 2.42
C LEU A 177 11.01 -2.19 2.51
N MET A 178 10.95 -0.88 2.81
CA MET A 178 9.69 -0.12 2.82
C MET A 178 9.04 -0.07 1.44
N TYR A 179 9.82 0.02 0.37
CA TYR A 179 9.26 -0.06 -0.99
C TYR A 179 8.57 -1.40 -1.24
N LEU A 180 9.17 -2.54 -0.84
CA LEU A 180 8.51 -3.84 -0.89
C LEU A 180 7.25 -3.88 -0.02
N ALA A 181 7.35 -3.45 1.23
CA ALA A 181 6.27 -3.48 2.21
C ALA A 181 5.04 -2.69 1.73
N ASN A 182 5.25 -1.57 1.05
CA ASN A 182 4.17 -0.70 0.57
C ASN A 182 3.57 -1.14 -0.78
N CYS A 183 4.29 -1.96 -1.57
CA CYS A 183 3.84 -2.31 -2.91
C CYS A 183 3.23 -3.70 -3.02
N THR A 184 3.89 -4.75 -2.49
CA THR A 184 3.45 -6.15 -2.66
C THR A 184 3.66 -7.04 -1.45
N ARG A 185 4.33 -6.55 -0.40
CA ARG A 185 4.75 -7.36 0.76
C ARG A 185 4.25 -6.78 2.08
N PRO A 186 2.92 -6.72 2.30
CA PRO A 186 2.35 -6.30 3.58
C PRO A 186 2.84 -7.14 4.77
N ASP A 187 3.25 -8.37 4.53
CA ASP A 187 3.76 -9.31 5.52
C ASP A 187 5.03 -8.82 6.24
N ILE A 188 5.87 -8.00 5.61
CA ILE A 188 7.05 -7.41 6.26
C ILE A 188 6.81 -6.01 6.83
N ALA A 189 5.63 -5.43 6.64
CA ALA A 189 5.38 -4.02 6.95
C ALA A 189 5.61 -3.68 8.43
N PHE A 190 5.17 -4.54 9.36
CA PHE A 190 5.40 -4.35 10.80
C PHE A 190 6.88 -4.31 11.15
N ALA A 191 7.64 -5.32 10.74
CA ALA A 191 9.06 -5.44 11.05
C ALA A 191 9.87 -4.25 10.51
N VAL A 192 9.60 -3.89 9.25
CA VAL A 192 10.32 -2.79 8.58
C VAL A 192 10.01 -1.45 9.22
N ASN A 193 8.75 -1.18 9.55
CA ASN A 193 8.36 0.09 10.17
C ASN A 193 8.93 0.21 11.59
N LEU A 194 8.88 -0.87 12.38
CA LEU A 194 9.50 -0.90 13.71
C LEU A 194 10.99 -0.56 13.62
N LEU A 195 11.72 -1.21 12.72
CA LEU A 195 13.16 -0.97 12.53
C LEU A 195 13.44 0.45 12.00
N ALA A 196 12.54 1.01 11.20
CA ALA A 196 12.66 2.39 10.71
C ALA A 196 12.68 3.45 11.83
N TRP A 197 12.11 3.16 13.00
CA TRP A 197 12.15 4.09 14.14
C TRP A 197 13.57 4.39 14.65
N PHE A 198 14.51 3.49 14.40
CA PHE A 198 15.88 3.55 14.86
C PHE A 198 16.85 4.04 13.78
N SER A 199 16.35 4.60 12.66
CA SER A 199 17.20 5.01 11.53
C SER A 199 18.26 6.05 11.89
N SER A 200 18.02 6.90 12.90
CA SER A 200 18.97 7.93 13.37
C SER A 200 19.95 7.42 14.44
N THR A 201 19.60 6.34 15.14
CA THR A 201 20.36 5.82 16.30
C THR A 201 20.44 4.29 16.26
N SER A 202 20.67 3.75 15.05
CA SER A 202 20.72 2.32 14.83
C SER A 202 21.96 1.68 15.46
N THR A 203 21.79 0.50 16.07
CA THR A 203 22.84 -0.31 16.67
C THR A 203 22.96 -1.66 15.96
N LYS A 204 23.95 -2.45 16.33
CA LYS A 204 24.17 -3.81 15.78
C LYS A 204 22.94 -4.71 15.89
N ARG A 205 22.14 -4.60 16.98
CA ARG A 205 20.91 -5.38 17.14
C ARG A 205 19.83 -4.97 16.13
N HIS A 206 19.67 -3.67 15.85
CA HIS A 206 18.74 -3.19 14.83
C HIS A 206 19.15 -3.67 13.42
N TRP A 207 20.46 -3.66 13.13
CA TRP A 207 20.98 -4.23 11.89
C TRP A 207 20.75 -5.73 11.77
N ASN A 208 20.85 -6.47 12.86
CA ASN A 208 20.50 -7.89 12.88
C ASN A 208 18.99 -8.10 12.62
N GLY A 209 18.14 -7.19 13.09
CA GLY A 209 16.73 -7.19 12.75
C GLY A 209 16.49 -7.02 11.24
N ILE A 210 17.19 -6.09 10.59
CA ILE A 210 17.13 -5.93 9.13
C ILE A 210 17.60 -7.21 8.41
N LYS A 211 18.72 -7.81 8.85
CA LYS A 211 19.19 -9.08 8.30
C LYS A 211 18.18 -10.21 8.47
N HIS A 212 17.42 -10.21 9.57
CA HIS A 212 16.35 -11.19 9.79
C HIS A 212 15.24 -11.02 8.72
N VAL A 213 14.81 -9.79 8.41
CA VAL A 213 13.85 -9.53 7.34
C VAL A 213 14.39 -10.00 5.98
N PHE A 214 15.65 -9.74 5.65
CA PHE A 214 16.25 -10.24 4.41
C PHE A 214 16.27 -11.76 4.33
N ARG A 215 16.57 -12.47 5.44
CA ARG A 215 16.53 -13.93 5.50
C ARG A 215 15.11 -14.49 5.31
N TYR A 216 14.10 -13.80 5.82
CA TYR A 216 12.71 -14.12 5.54
C TYR A 216 12.36 -13.89 4.07
N LEU A 217 12.79 -12.79 3.48
CA LEU A 217 12.61 -12.52 2.05
C LEU A 217 13.32 -13.57 1.18
N GLN A 218 14.44 -14.11 1.61
CA GLN A 218 15.12 -15.21 0.91
C GLN A 218 14.25 -16.47 0.82
N GLU A 219 13.49 -16.79 1.86
CA GLU A 219 12.53 -17.92 1.88
C GLU A 219 11.28 -17.64 1.06
N THR A 220 10.94 -16.37 0.85
CA THR A 220 9.66 -15.94 0.29
C THR A 220 9.81 -15.04 -0.93
N ILE A 221 10.84 -15.27 -1.76
CA ILE A 221 11.16 -14.43 -2.92
C ILE A 221 9.99 -14.32 -3.91
N ASP A 222 9.29 -15.42 -4.13
CA ASP A 222 8.21 -15.57 -5.11
C ASP A 222 6.81 -15.31 -4.53
N LEU A 223 6.73 -14.83 -3.27
CA LEU A 223 5.47 -14.49 -2.64
C LEU A 223 4.93 -13.16 -3.19
N GLY A 224 3.63 -13.14 -3.54
CA GLY A 224 2.94 -11.98 -4.08
C GLY A 224 1.44 -11.99 -3.77
N LEU A 225 0.73 -10.96 -4.23
CA LEU A 225 -0.71 -10.80 -4.10
C LEU A 225 -1.41 -11.49 -5.28
N PHE A 226 -2.23 -12.48 -5.01
CA PHE A 226 -2.95 -13.24 -6.04
C PHE A 226 -4.41 -12.83 -6.11
N TYR A 227 -4.83 -12.29 -7.25
CA TYR A 227 -6.19 -11.84 -7.54
C TYR A 227 -6.89 -12.89 -8.40
N PRO A 228 -7.77 -13.74 -7.81
CA PRO A 228 -8.47 -14.79 -8.52
C PRO A 228 -9.60 -14.24 -9.41
N ASN A 229 -9.81 -14.87 -10.58
CA ASN A 229 -10.83 -14.44 -11.55
C ASN A 229 -12.27 -14.71 -11.07
N ASN A 230 -12.48 -15.75 -10.27
CA ASN A 230 -13.80 -16.29 -9.96
C ASN A 230 -14.34 -15.86 -8.59
N THR A 231 -13.84 -14.76 -8.02
CA THR A 231 -14.33 -14.22 -6.76
C THR A 231 -15.23 -13.02 -6.97
N LYS A 232 -16.26 -12.89 -6.11
CA LYS A 232 -17.03 -11.65 -6.06
C LYS A 232 -16.10 -10.52 -5.61
N PRO A 233 -16.09 -9.37 -6.29
CA PRO A 233 -15.24 -8.23 -5.91
C PRO A 233 -15.81 -7.51 -4.67
N LEU A 234 -15.92 -8.24 -3.56
CA LEU A 234 -16.41 -7.72 -2.29
C LEU A 234 -15.27 -7.00 -1.58
N LEU A 235 -15.49 -5.75 -1.23
CA LEU A 235 -14.56 -4.94 -0.46
C LEU A 235 -14.80 -5.16 1.04
N ILE A 236 -13.78 -5.64 1.74
CA ILE A 236 -13.79 -5.90 3.18
C ILE A 236 -12.57 -5.24 3.79
N GLY A 237 -12.78 -4.54 4.92
CA GLY A 237 -11.70 -3.93 5.71
C GLY A 237 -11.51 -4.62 7.05
N TYR A 238 -10.29 -4.54 7.59
CA TYR A 238 -9.91 -4.94 8.93
C TYR A 238 -9.10 -3.82 9.55
N ALA A 239 -9.34 -3.53 10.83
CA ALA A 239 -8.58 -2.56 11.60
C ALA A 239 -8.07 -3.18 12.90
N ASP A 240 -6.94 -2.70 13.41
CA ASP A 240 -6.36 -3.08 14.71
C ASP A 240 -5.40 -1.98 15.19
N ALA A 241 -5.21 -1.89 16.49
CA ALA A 241 -4.21 -1.04 17.09
C ALA A 241 -3.20 -1.83 17.92
N GLY A 242 -1.93 -1.76 17.56
CA GLY A 242 -0.86 -2.15 18.47
C GLY A 242 -0.75 -1.16 19.63
N TYR A 243 -1.53 -1.37 20.72
CA TYR A 243 -1.48 -0.48 21.90
C TYR A 243 -0.11 -0.50 22.53
N LEU A 244 0.45 0.71 22.77
CA LEU A 244 1.80 0.91 23.34
C LEU A 244 2.91 0.13 22.62
N SER A 245 2.77 -0.15 21.34
CA SER A 245 3.80 -0.86 20.57
C SER A 245 5.14 -0.14 20.52
N ASN A 246 5.16 1.17 20.76
CA ASN A 246 6.36 1.94 21.08
C ASN A 246 6.37 2.31 22.56
N LEU A 247 6.90 1.43 23.39
CA LEU A 247 6.99 1.57 24.85
C LEU A 247 7.73 2.84 25.27
N TYR A 248 8.80 3.21 24.54
CA TYR A 248 9.70 4.32 24.89
C TYR A 248 9.09 5.71 24.64
N LYS A 249 8.09 5.80 23.78
CA LYS A 249 7.39 7.05 23.47
C LYS A 249 5.91 6.99 23.83
N ALA A 250 5.48 5.96 24.54
CA ALA A 250 4.09 5.69 24.90
C ALA A 250 3.12 5.84 23.72
N LYS A 251 3.54 5.39 22.52
CA LYS A 251 2.76 5.51 21.28
C LYS A 251 2.26 4.16 20.81
N SER A 252 1.01 4.15 20.38
CA SER A 252 0.37 3.02 19.71
C SER A 252 0.55 3.09 18.21
N GLN A 253 0.20 2.00 17.52
CA GLN A 253 0.22 1.93 16.08
C GLN A 253 -1.17 1.61 15.54
N THR A 254 -1.48 2.16 14.38
CA THR A 254 -2.66 1.82 13.59
C THR A 254 -2.25 0.87 12.48
N GLY A 255 -2.97 -0.23 12.36
CA GLY A 255 -2.95 -1.10 11.20
C GLY A 255 -4.34 -1.17 10.57
N TYR A 256 -4.40 -1.19 9.23
CA TYR A 256 -5.59 -1.61 8.51
C TYR A 256 -5.21 -2.31 7.21
N VAL A 257 -6.08 -3.20 6.77
CA VAL A 257 -5.99 -3.85 5.46
C VAL A 257 -7.38 -3.91 4.84
N PHE A 258 -7.47 -3.57 3.56
CA PHE A 258 -8.66 -3.76 2.73
C PHE A 258 -8.39 -4.82 1.68
N THR A 259 -9.30 -5.76 1.56
CA THR A 259 -9.27 -6.82 0.55
C THR A 259 -10.41 -6.63 -0.45
N CYS A 260 -10.15 -6.99 -1.71
CA CYS A 260 -11.15 -7.12 -2.75
C CYS A 260 -11.11 -8.54 -3.29
N GLY A 261 -12.24 -9.26 -3.21
CA GLY A 261 -12.27 -10.68 -3.58
C GLY A 261 -11.31 -11.56 -2.76
N GLY A 262 -11.01 -11.18 -1.51
CA GLY A 262 -10.12 -11.91 -0.60
C GLY A 262 -8.64 -11.57 -0.76
N THR A 263 -8.26 -10.63 -1.65
CA THR A 263 -6.85 -10.23 -1.82
C THR A 263 -6.67 -8.77 -1.44
N ALA A 264 -5.60 -8.47 -0.70
CA ALA A 264 -5.29 -7.13 -0.23
C ALA A 264 -5.06 -6.16 -1.39
N ILE A 265 -5.73 -5.00 -1.34
CA ILE A 265 -5.62 -3.91 -2.33
C ILE A 265 -5.13 -2.61 -1.71
N SER A 266 -5.36 -2.42 -0.41
CA SER A 266 -4.85 -1.29 0.36
C SER A 266 -4.50 -1.74 1.77
N TRP A 267 -3.38 -1.29 2.29
CA TRP A 267 -2.96 -1.52 3.67
C TRP A 267 -2.10 -0.39 4.17
N ARG A 268 -2.14 -0.18 5.45
CA ARG A 268 -1.31 0.82 6.09
C ARG A 268 -0.88 0.35 7.47
N PHE A 269 0.31 0.74 7.80
CA PHE A 269 0.89 0.57 9.10
C PHE A 269 1.59 1.86 9.48
N GLN A 270 1.11 2.52 10.53
CA GLN A 270 1.68 3.79 10.95
C GLN A 270 1.57 4.02 12.44
N LYS A 271 2.53 4.76 12.98
CA LYS A 271 2.52 5.22 14.36
C LYS A 271 1.43 6.27 14.56
N GLN A 272 0.63 6.11 15.62
CA GLN A 272 -0.38 7.10 15.98
C GLN A 272 0.26 8.43 16.39
N THR A 273 -0.29 9.53 15.92
CA THR A 273 0.17 10.88 16.26
C THR A 273 -0.20 11.24 17.71
N LEU A 274 -1.36 10.77 18.17
CA LEU A 274 -1.85 10.94 19.53
C LEU A 274 -1.34 9.82 20.44
N VAL A 275 -1.23 10.13 21.73
CA VAL A 275 -1.00 9.13 22.78
C VAL A 275 -2.37 8.61 23.21
N ALA A 276 -2.63 7.34 22.98
CA ALA A 276 -3.85 6.69 23.42
C ALA A 276 -3.77 6.43 24.93
N THR A 277 -4.83 6.75 25.65
CA THR A 277 -4.93 6.58 27.10
C THR A 277 -5.37 5.17 27.52
N SER A 278 -5.79 4.34 26.56
CA SER A 278 -6.18 2.94 26.76
C SER A 278 -6.09 2.18 25.43
N SER A 279 -6.13 0.84 25.49
CA SER A 279 -6.22 0.01 24.27
C SER A 279 -7.45 0.38 23.45
N ASN A 280 -8.62 0.52 24.07
CA ASN A 280 -9.84 0.93 23.37
C ASN A 280 -9.70 2.31 22.68
N HIS A 281 -9.00 3.27 23.28
CA HIS A 281 -8.74 4.56 22.62
C HIS A 281 -7.83 4.39 21.39
N ALA A 282 -6.83 3.52 21.46
CA ALA A 282 -5.98 3.21 20.32
C ALA A 282 -6.76 2.57 19.18
N GLU A 283 -7.70 1.65 19.49
CA GLU A 283 -8.59 1.01 18.50
C GLU A 283 -9.53 2.02 17.83
N ILE A 284 -10.10 2.95 18.59
CA ILE A 284 -10.93 4.02 18.03
C ILE A 284 -10.15 4.88 17.03
N ILE A 285 -8.89 5.19 17.32
CA ILE A 285 -8.03 5.91 16.38
C ILE A 285 -7.77 5.07 15.13
N ALA A 286 -7.49 3.78 15.30
CA ALA A 286 -7.23 2.88 14.17
C ALA A 286 -8.47 2.73 13.27
N LEU A 287 -9.63 2.55 13.88
CA LEU A 287 -10.90 2.42 13.17
C LEU A 287 -11.25 3.71 12.40
N HIS A 288 -11.00 4.88 13.00
CA HIS A 288 -11.18 6.16 12.32
C HIS A 288 -10.28 6.30 11.08
N GLU A 289 -9.00 5.96 11.18
CA GLU A 289 -8.08 6.01 10.04
C GLU A 289 -8.48 5.01 8.94
N ALA A 290 -8.87 3.79 9.31
CA ALA A 290 -9.41 2.80 8.39
C ALA A 290 -10.70 3.27 7.71
N SER A 291 -11.59 3.96 8.44
CA SER A 291 -12.83 4.51 7.89
C SER A 291 -12.57 5.57 6.80
N ARG A 292 -11.52 6.37 6.94
CA ARG A 292 -11.12 7.35 5.91
C ARG A 292 -10.69 6.67 4.62
N GLU A 293 -9.88 5.63 4.73
CA GLU A 293 -9.47 4.80 3.57
C GLU A 293 -10.67 4.12 2.92
N CYS A 294 -11.58 3.59 3.74
CA CYS A 294 -12.82 2.95 3.29
C CYS A 294 -13.66 3.90 2.42
N VAL A 295 -13.85 5.16 2.85
CA VAL A 295 -14.58 6.17 2.09
C VAL A 295 -13.93 6.42 0.72
N TRP A 296 -12.61 6.55 0.70
CA TRP A 296 -11.86 6.76 -0.55
C TRP A 296 -12.01 5.57 -1.51
N LEU A 297 -11.80 4.33 -1.02
CA LEU A 297 -11.97 3.11 -1.81
C LEU A 297 -13.39 2.95 -2.34
N ARG A 298 -14.40 3.23 -1.49
CA ARG A 298 -15.82 3.19 -1.90
C ARG A 298 -16.07 4.20 -3.02
N SER A 299 -15.64 5.44 -2.87
CA SER A 299 -15.87 6.50 -3.84
C SER A 299 -15.22 6.17 -5.18
N MET A 300 -13.96 5.70 -5.17
CA MET A 300 -13.26 5.26 -6.37
C MET A 300 -13.97 4.07 -7.05
N THR A 301 -14.30 3.03 -6.30
CA THR A 301 -14.98 1.85 -6.83
C THR A 301 -16.35 2.20 -7.42
N GLN A 302 -17.10 3.09 -6.73
CA GLN A 302 -18.39 3.57 -7.19
C GLN A 302 -18.27 4.35 -8.49
N HIS A 303 -17.28 5.25 -8.59
CA HIS A 303 -17.03 6.01 -9.80
C HIS A 303 -16.69 5.10 -10.98
N ILE A 304 -15.77 4.16 -10.80
CA ILE A 304 -15.42 3.17 -11.83
C ILE A 304 -16.67 2.40 -12.28
N ARG A 305 -17.47 1.88 -11.36
CA ARG A 305 -18.69 1.12 -11.67
C ARG A 305 -19.71 1.95 -12.46
N THR A 306 -20.06 3.13 -11.97
CA THR A 306 -21.08 3.99 -12.59
C THR A 306 -20.65 4.48 -13.97
N THR A 307 -19.40 4.92 -14.10
CA THR A 307 -18.85 5.39 -15.39
C THR A 307 -18.70 4.23 -16.39
N SER A 308 -18.43 3.02 -15.92
CA SER A 308 -18.41 1.81 -16.75
C SER A 308 -19.82 1.27 -17.09
N GLY A 309 -20.89 1.87 -16.54
CA GLY A 309 -22.27 1.48 -16.80
C GLY A 309 -22.80 0.35 -15.94
N PHE A 310 -22.08 -0.04 -14.89
CA PHE A 310 -22.58 -0.98 -13.89
C PHE A 310 -23.43 -0.27 -12.83
N LEU A 311 -24.32 -1.01 -12.20
CA LEU A 311 -25.10 -0.50 -11.07
C LEU A 311 -24.17 -0.15 -9.89
N PRO A 312 -24.46 0.96 -9.18
CA PRO A 312 -23.73 1.29 -7.97
C PRO A 312 -23.86 0.17 -6.93
N ALA A 313 -22.79 -0.05 -6.16
CA ALA A 313 -22.83 -0.95 -5.01
C ALA A 313 -23.46 -0.19 -3.83
N ASN A 314 -24.67 -0.58 -3.43
CA ASN A 314 -25.40 0.08 -2.34
C ASN A 314 -25.10 -0.51 -0.97
N ASP A 315 -24.55 -1.73 -0.92
CA ASP A 315 -24.22 -2.40 0.34
C ASP A 315 -23.12 -1.65 1.07
N PRO A 316 -23.18 -1.55 2.41
CA PRO A 316 -22.10 -0.98 3.20
C PRO A 316 -20.84 -1.84 3.11
N ILE A 317 -19.68 -1.21 3.15
CA ILE A 317 -18.41 -1.92 3.28
C ILE A 317 -18.30 -2.44 4.71
N THR A 318 -18.08 -3.74 4.89
CA THR A 318 -17.83 -4.30 6.22
C THR A 318 -16.42 -3.95 6.67
N LEU A 319 -16.30 -3.34 7.84
CA LEU A 319 -15.03 -3.06 8.51
C LEU A 319 -14.98 -3.82 9.84
N TYR A 320 -14.10 -4.80 9.91
CA TYR A 320 -13.90 -5.66 11.06
C TYR A 320 -12.94 -5.06 12.08
N GLU A 321 -13.28 -5.25 13.36
CA GLU A 321 -12.51 -4.81 14.53
C GLU A 321 -12.61 -5.89 15.61
N ASP A 322 -11.53 -6.19 16.35
CA ASP A 322 -11.53 -7.25 17.36
C ASP A 322 -11.77 -6.75 18.79
N ASN A 323 -11.92 -5.45 18.97
CA ASN A 323 -12.33 -4.84 20.24
C ASN A 323 -13.86 -4.64 20.28
N ALA A 324 -14.57 -5.55 20.95
CA ALA A 324 -16.03 -5.48 21.04
C ALA A 324 -16.54 -4.17 21.67
N ALA A 325 -15.79 -3.58 22.63
CA ALA A 325 -16.17 -2.31 23.22
C ALA A 325 -16.04 -1.16 22.22
N CYS A 326 -15.00 -1.16 21.38
CA CYS A 326 -14.84 -0.21 20.30
C CYS A 326 -16.01 -0.28 19.30
N VAL A 327 -16.35 -1.48 18.83
CA VAL A 327 -17.46 -1.70 17.90
C VAL A 327 -18.78 -1.24 18.48
N ALA A 328 -19.08 -1.58 19.75
CA ALA A 328 -20.30 -1.13 20.44
C ALA A 328 -20.37 0.40 20.52
N GLN A 329 -19.24 1.04 20.86
CA GLN A 329 -19.15 2.51 20.94
C GLN A 329 -19.38 3.19 19.61
N MET A 330 -18.91 2.59 18.51
CA MET A 330 -19.16 3.15 17.17
C MET A 330 -20.63 3.03 16.76
N LYS A 331 -21.32 1.96 17.16
CA LYS A 331 -22.74 1.74 16.84
C LYS A 331 -23.70 2.57 17.70
N GLU A 332 -23.47 2.62 19.00
CA GLU A 332 -24.38 3.24 19.96
C GLU A 332 -24.31 4.77 19.99
N GLY A 333 -23.24 5.34 19.45
CA GLY A 333 -23.03 6.78 19.46
C GLY A 333 -22.18 7.24 20.64
N PHE A 334 -22.22 8.55 20.90
CA PHE A 334 -21.41 9.21 21.93
C PHE A 334 -21.65 8.58 23.31
N ILE A 335 -20.60 8.04 23.92
CA ILE A 335 -20.68 7.42 25.24
C ILE A 335 -20.42 8.46 26.32
N LYS A 336 -21.42 8.64 27.17
CA LYS A 336 -21.36 9.43 28.39
C LYS A 336 -20.59 8.69 29.48
N SER A 337 -19.32 8.36 29.29
CA SER A 337 -18.51 7.77 30.35
C SER A 337 -17.29 8.60 30.65
N ASP A 338 -16.87 8.61 31.91
CA ASP A 338 -15.63 9.28 32.32
C ASP A 338 -14.38 8.76 31.59
N ARG A 339 -14.46 7.53 31.09
CA ARG A 339 -13.36 6.88 30.35
C ARG A 339 -13.19 7.40 28.92
N THR A 340 -14.22 7.97 28.32
CA THR A 340 -14.22 8.42 26.90
C THR A 340 -14.14 9.94 26.75
N LYS A 341 -14.31 10.70 27.83
CA LYS A 341 -14.28 12.18 27.79
C LYS A 341 -12.99 12.78 27.24
N HIS A 342 -11.89 12.03 27.26
CA HIS A 342 -10.58 12.46 26.76
C HIS A 342 -10.37 12.13 25.26
N ILE A 343 -11.31 11.42 24.63
CA ILE A 343 -11.22 11.08 23.21
C ILE A 343 -11.87 12.21 22.41
N PRO A 344 -11.14 12.85 21.47
CA PRO A 344 -11.70 13.95 20.70
C PRO A 344 -12.96 13.53 19.94
N PRO A 345 -14.07 14.30 20.01
CA PRO A 345 -15.35 13.97 19.38
C PRO A 345 -15.27 13.65 17.89
N LYS A 346 -14.30 14.20 17.19
CA LYS A 346 -14.10 13.97 15.75
C LYS A 346 -13.90 12.50 15.38
N PHE A 347 -13.33 11.68 16.28
CA PHE A 347 -13.13 10.25 16.04
C PHE A 347 -14.44 9.47 16.09
N PHE A 348 -15.42 9.98 16.83
CA PHE A 348 -16.74 9.36 16.90
C PHE A 348 -17.69 9.90 15.83
N SER A 349 -17.80 11.23 15.72
CA SER A 349 -18.79 11.85 14.83
C SER A 349 -18.67 11.39 13.39
N PHE A 350 -17.45 11.37 12.85
CA PHE A 350 -17.20 10.93 11.48
C PHE A 350 -17.57 9.45 11.25
N THR A 351 -17.08 8.56 12.12
CA THR A 351 -17.32 7.12 11.97
C THR A 351 -18.79 6.75 12.16
N GLN A 352 -19.47 7.40 13.10
CA GLN A 352 -20.91 7.19 13.35
C GLN A 352 -21.78 7.70 12.21
N GLU A 353 -21.42 8.80 11.58
CA GLU A 353 -22.11 9.31 10.40
C GLU A 353 -22.03 8.31 9.24
N LEU A 354 -20.86 7.70 9.05
CA LEU A 354 -20.65 6.69 8.00
C LEU A 354 -21.48 5.42 8.23
N GLU A 355 -21.66 5.00 9.47
CA GLU A 355 -22.53 3.86 9.78
C GLU A 355 -24.01 4.21 9.61
N LYS A 356 -24.46 5.37 10.13
CA LYS A 356 -25.84 5.85 9.97
C LYS A 356 -26.23 6.04 8.50
N SER A 357 -25.31 6.51 7.68
CA SER A 357 -25.51 6.67 6.23
C SER A 357 -25.33 5.39 5.41
N ASN A 358 -25.15 4.24 6.07
CA ASN A 358 -24.97 2.93 5.45
C ASN A 358 -23.77 2.88 4.47
N VAL A 359 -22.71 3.64 4.77
CA VAL A 359 -21.46 3.64 4.01
C VAL A 359 -20.53 2.52 4.50
N ILE A 360 -20.47 2.34 5.83
CA ILE A 360 -19.67 1.32 6.52
C ILE A 360 -20.56 0.55 7.48
N SER A 361 -20.32 -0.75 7.63
CA SER A 361 -20.87 -1.60 8.68
C SER A 361 -19.74 -2.09 9.58
N PHE A 362 -19.66 -1.58 10.82
CA PHE A 362 -18.69 -2.06 11.79
C PHE A 362 -19.11 -3.40 12.37
N GLN A 363 -18.24 -4.39 12.31
CA GLN A 363 -18.51 -5.73 12.80
C GLN A 363 -17.37 -6.24 13.68
N TYR A 364 -17.76 -6.93 14.75
CA TYR A 364 -16.80 -7.60 15.62
C TYR A 364 -16.26 -8.86 14.93
N VAL A 365 -14.95 -9.05 15.02
CA VAL A 365 -14.27 -10.29 14.64
C VAL A 365 -13.43 -10.79 15.83
N ARG A 366 -13.27 -12.10 15.97
CA ARG A 366 -12.33 -12.65 16.97
C ARG A 366 -10.90 -12.31 16.59
N SER A 367 -10.04 -11.97 17.55
CA SER A 367 -8.64 -11.59 17.29
C SER A 367 -7.88 -12.64 16.46
N CYS A 368 -8.13 -13.94 16.68
CA CYS A 368 -7.51 -15.00 15.87
C CYS A 368 -7.93 -15.03 14.39
N ASN A 369 -8.90 -14.20 13.99
CA ASN A 369 -9.39 -14.02 12.62
C ASN A 369 -9.19 -12.58 12.12
N ASN A 370 -8.55 -11.71 12.90
CA ASN A 370 -8.23 -10.36 12.49
C ASN A 370 -6.87 -10.36 11.75
N SER A 371 -6.91 -10.51 10.43
CA SER A 371 -5.69 -10.62 9.60
C SER A 371 -4.79 -9.37 9.67
N VAL A 372 -5.30 -8.25 10.18
CA VAL A 372 -4.52 -7.02 10.34
C VAL A 372 -3.47 -7.12 11.46
N ASP A 373 -3.55 -8.11 12.34
CA ASP A 373 -2.50 -8.45 13.32
C ASP A 373 -1.13 -8.62 12.65
N LEU A 374 -1.12 -9.03 11.37
CA LEU A 374 0.07 -9.05 10.51
C LEU A 374 0.81 -7.71 10.46
N LEU A 375 0.08 -6.61 10.58
CA LEU A 375 0.59 -5.25 10.48
C LEU A 375 0.89 -4.61 11.84
N THR A 376 0.49 -5.22 12.96
CA THR A 376 0.54 -4.60 14.29
C THR A 376 1.33 -5.42 15.33
N LYS A 377 1.60 -6.70 15.04
CA LYS A 377 2.21 -7.64 15.99
C LYS A 377 3.33 -8.49 15.37
N ALA A 378 4.31 -8.87 16.18
CA ALA A 378 5.27 -9.91 15.81
C ALA A 378 4.61 -11.28 15.98
N LEU A 379 4.46 -12.04 14.90
CA LEU A 379 3.66 -13.25 14.86
C LEU A 379 4.52 -14.54 14.86
N PRO A 380 4.07 -15.61 15.53
CA PRO A 380 4.61 -16.95 15.33
C PRO A 380 4.37 -17.44 13.90
N THR A 381 5.23 -18.36 13.42
CA THR A 381 5.21 -18.84 12.02
C THR A 381 3.84 -19.32 11.56
N SER A 382 3.13 -20.13 12.37
CA SER A 382 1.82 -20.70 11.99
C SER A 382 0.75 -19.61 11.79
N VAL A 383 0.73 -18.59 12.66
CA VAL A 383 -0.20 -17.47 12.59
C VAL A 383 0.15 -16.55 11.42
N LEU A 384 1.44 -16.28 11.21
CA LEU A 384 1.96 -15.51 10.09
C LEU A 384 1.53 -16.13 8.75
N ILE A 385 1.72 -17.43 8.56
CA ILE A 385 1.33 -18.15 7.34
C ILE A 385 -0.19 -18.06 7.12
N LYS A 386 -1.00 -18.26 8.18
CA LYS A 386 -2.45 -18.11 8.10
C LYS A 386 -2.83 -16.74 7.58
N TYR A 387 -2.34 -15.66 8.21
CA TYR A 387 -2.73 -14.30 7.84
C TYR A 387 -2.22 -13.87 6.46
N ILE A 388 -1.02 -14.30 6.07
CA ILE A 388 -0.52 -14.14 4.70
C ILE A 388 -1.50 -14.76 3.70
N HIS A 389 -1.99 -15.97 3.99
CA HIS A 389 -2.97 -16.64 3.14
C HIS A 389 -4.32 -15.90 3.13
N ASP A 390 -4.80 -15.44 4.29
CA ASP A 390 -6.11 -14.78 4.46
C ASP A 390 -6.18 -13.43 3.73
N ILE A 391 -5.07 -12.73 3.55
CA ILE A 391 -5.00 -11.50 2.75
C ILE A 391 -4.67 -11.73 1.26
N GLY A 392 -4.75 -12.97 0.79
CA GLY A 392 -4.61 -13.33 -0.62
C GLY A 392 -3.17 -13.44 -1.14
N MET A 393 -2.17 -13.49 -0.26
CA MET A 393 -0.79 -13.71 -0.72
C MET A 393 -0.54 -15.19 -1.04
N ARG A 394 0.15 -15.44 -2.15
CA ARG A 394 0.48 -16.80 -2.63
C ARG A 394 1.91 -16.84 -3.15
N LYS A 395 2.55 -18.01 -3.04
CA LYS A 395 3.82 -18.29 -3.73
C LYS A 395 3.53 -18.64 -5.19
N LEU A 396 4.31 -18.08 -6.12
CA LEU A 396 4.19 -18.35 -7.56
C LEU A 396 4.26 -19.85 -7.88
N GLN A 397 5.15 -20.57 -7.21
CA GLN A 397 5.33 -22.03 -7.40
C GLN A 397 4.11 -22.87 -6.99
N ASN A 398 3.14 -22.31 -6.24
CA ASN A 398 1.97 -23.03 -5.73
C ASN A 398 0.67 -22.69 -6.51
N LEU A 399 0.75 -21.88 -7.56
CA LEU A 399 -0.34 -21.45 -8.44
C LEU A 399 -0.30 -22.14 -9.78
#